data_8729b06b96840dea4ab64faf64b8caf6
#
_entry.id   8729b06b96840dea4ab64faf64b8caf6
#
_cell.length_a   1.000
_cell.length_b   1.000
_cell.length_c   1.000
_cell.angle_alpha   90.00
_cell.angle_beta   90.00
_cell.angle_gamma   90.00
#
_symmetry.space_group_name_H-M   'P 1'
#
loop_
_entity.id
_entity.type
_entity.pdbx_description
1 polymer ?
#
loop_
_entity_poly.entity_id
_entity_poly.type
_entity_poly.pdbx_seq_one_letter_code
_entity_poly.pdbx_strand_id
1 'polypeptide(L)'
;MLTATCPLCEASCGLLVDTDGEHILSIRGDQDDPFSRGYVCPKAAALAELHDDPDRVRAPLIREGSRWCEVSWDDAFDRAADGLVRVRKEHGRDAVAMYYGNPVAHNLGLMTHALPFARALRTKNVYSASSADQLPQMLAALRMLDRKSVV
;
A
#
# COMPACT_ATOMS: atom_id res chain seq x y z
N MET A 1 -2.76 -4.50 25.27
CA MET A 1 -1.63 -4.82 24.35
C MET A 1 -2.16 -5.66 23.22
N LEU A 2 -1.90 -5.28 21.97
CA LEU A 2 -2.37 -5.92 20.75
C LEU A 2 -1.17 -6.43 19.95
N THR A 3 -1.31 -7.56 19.28
CA THR A 3 -0.34 -8.04 18.29
C THR A 3 -0.71 -7.50 16.91
N ALA A 4 0.27 -7.06 16.14
CA ALA A 4 0.10 -6.56 14.78
C ALA A 4 1.31 -6.92 13.91
N THR A 5 1.15 -6.79 12.61
CA THR A 5 2.26 -6.91 11.65
C THR A 5 2.62 -5.53 11.12
N CYS A 6 3.91 -5.21 11.07
CA CYS A 6 4.39 -3.95 10.54
C CYS A 6 4.01 -3.80 9.05
N PRO A 7 3.31 -2.72 8.65
CA PRO A 7 2.82 -2.54 7.29
C PRO A 7 3.82 -1.85 6.36
N LEU A 8 5.06 -1.57 6.79
CA LEU A 8 5.96 -0.69 6.05
C LEU A 8 6.75 -1.38 4.93
N CYS A 9 7.07 -2.66 5.08
CA CYS A 9 7.85 -3.41 4.08
C CYS A 9 7.66 -4.93 4.20
N GLU A 10 8.26 -5.68 3.26
CA GLU A 10 8.15 -7.15 3.17
C GLU A 10 8.72 -7.90 4.38
N ALA A 11 9.49 -7.25 5.24
CA ALA A 11 9.99 -7.89 6.46
C ALA A 11 8.87 -8.31 7.40
N SER A 12 7.70 -7.65 7.30
CA SER A 12 6.46 -8.02 8.03
C SER A 12 6.69 -8.29 9.51
N CYS A 13 7.55 -7.50 10.16
CA CYS A 13 7.94 -7.70 11.55
C CYS A 13 6.73 -7.72 12.49
N GLY A 14 6.71 -8.66 13.43
CA GLY A 14 5.72 -8.72 14.50
C GLY A 14 5.86 -7.55 15.47
N LEU A 15 4.75 -6.92 15.78
CA LEU A 15 4.66 -5.77 16.67
C LEU A 15 3.77 -6.07 17.86
N LEU A 16 4.16 -5.57 19.03
CA LEU A 16 3.31 -5.40 20.20
C LEU A 16 2.95 -3.93 20.31
N VAL A 17 1.66 -3.64 20.24
CA VAL A 17 1.11 -2.29 20.29
C VAL A 17 0.36 -2.11 21.61
N ASP A 18 0.74 -1.10 22.35
CA ASP A 18 0.03 -0.67 23.54
C ASP A 18 -0.81 0.55 23.22
N THR A 19 -2.07 0.57 23.65
CA THR A 19 -3.03 1.62 23.32
C THR A 19 -4.03 1.82 24.47
N ASP A 20 -4.50 3.03 24.63
CA ASP A 20 -5.63 3.38 25.50
C ASP A 20 -7.00 3.28 24.78
N GLY A 21 -6.99 2.89 23.50
CA GLY A 21 -8.16 2.80 22.63
C GLY A 21 -8.28 3.97 21.65
N GLU A 22 -7.64 5.09 21.91
CA GLU A 22 -7.64 6.29 21.07
C GLU A 22 -6.24 6.58 20.51
N HIS A 23 -5.22 6.47 21.37
CA HIS A 23 -3.82 6.75 21.02
C HIS A 23 -2.95 5.50 21.13
N ILE A 24 -1.86 5.48 20.36
CA ILE A 24 -0.82 4.46 20.47
C ILE A 24 0.20 4.93 21.52
N LEU A 25 0.25 4.24 22.66
CA LEU A 25 1.16 4.57 23.76
C LEU A 25 2.58 4.07 23.51
N SER A 26 2.72 2.90 22.91
CA SER A 26 4.03 2.34 22.53
C SER A 26 3.93 1.30 21.44
N ILE A 27 5.01 1.16 20.63
CA ILE A 27 5.21 0.08 19.67
C ILE A 27 6.58 -0.54 19.93
N ARG A 28 6.59 -1.87 20.03
CA ARG A 28 7.82 -2.65 20.21
C ARG A 28 7.75 -3.95 19.42
N GLY A 29 8.90 -4.58 19.20
CA GLY A 29 8.95 -5.88 18.53
C GLY A 29 8.35 -7.00 19.39
N ASP A 30 7.64 -7.90 18.73
CA ASP A 30 7.11 -9.11 19.32
C ASP A 30 8.20 -10.18 19.32
N GLN A 31 8.65 -10.60 20.52
CA GLN A 31 9.68 -11.63 20.67
C GLN A 31 9.17 -13.03 20.32
N ASP A 32 7.86 -13.23 20.34
CA ASP A 32 7.22 -14.50 20.00
C ASP A 32 6.93 -14.62 18.49
N ASP A 33 7.12 -13.52 17.72
CA ASP A 33 7.02 -13.58 16.28
C ASP A 33 8.10 -14.49 15.67
N PRO A 34 7.74 -15.53 14.90
CA PRO A 34 8.70 -16.54 14.44
C PRO A 34 9.72 -15.98 13.43
N PHE A 35 9.41 -14.88 12.75
CA PHE A 35 10.27 -14.27 11.73
C PHE A 35 11.18 -13.19 12.31
N SER A 36 10.62 -12.15 12.90
CA SER A 36 11.38 -11.00 13.38
C SER A 36 11.99 -11.19 14.77
N ARG A 37 11.42 -12.08 15.60
CA ARG A 37 11.92 -12.43 16.95
C ARG A 37 12.21 -11.21 17.80
N GLY A 38 11.31 -10.22 17.77
CA GLY A 38 11.43 -8.98 18.51
C GLY A 38 12.22 -7.88 17.81
N TYR A 39 12.84 -8.16 16.65
CA TYR A 39 13.52 -7.11 15.90
C TYR A 39 12.51 -6.19 15.21
N VAL A 40 12.72 -4.88 15.35
CA VAL A 40 12.03 -3.83 14.62
C VAL A 40 13.02 -2.73 14.23
N CYS A 41 12.84 -2.15 13.04
CA CYS A 41 13.64 -1.03 12.61
C CYS A 41 13.09 0.29 13.19
N PRO A 42 13.86 1.40 13.17
CA PRO A 42 13.39 2.68 13.69
C PRO A 42 12.08 3.20 13.07
N LYS A 43 11.81 2.86 11.81
CA LYS A 43 10.56 3.26 11.14
C LYS A 43 9.32 2.65 11.79
N ALA A 44 9.41 1.41 12.26
CA ALA A 44 8.30 0.76 12.95
C ALA A 44 8.02 1.41 14.31
N ALA A 45 9.06 1.84 15.03
CA ALA A 45 8.89 2.57 16.29
C ALA A 45 8.21 3.92 16.09
N ALA A 46 8.46 4.59 14.95
CA ALA A 46 7.85 5.89 14.63
C ALA A 46 6.40 5.80 14.10
N LEU A 47 5.82 4.59 13.96
CA LEU A 47 4.43 4.44 13.48
C LEU A 47 3.41 5.08 14.43
N ALA A 48 3.69 5.16 15.73
CA ALA A 48 2.82 5.84 16.69
C ALA A 48 2.67 7.32 16.34
N GLU A 49 3.78 8.01 16.08
CA GLU A 49 3.78 9.43 15.69
C GLU A 49 3.02 9.65 14.38
N LEU A 50 3.19 8.74 13.41
CA LEU A 50 2.47 8.80 12.14
C LEU A 50 0.95 8.58 12.33
N HIS A 51 0.56 7.70 13.27
CA HIS A 51 -0.84 7.42 13.57
C HIS A 51 -1.55 8.62 14.18
N ASP A 52 -0.86 9.30 15.10
CA ASP A 52 -1.41 10.42 15.88
C ASP A 52 -1.13 11.79 15.23
N ASP A 53 -0.47 11.82 14.08
CA ASP A 53 -0.14 13.05 13.35
C ASP A 53 -1.43 13.86 13.08
N PRO A 54 -1.51 15.12 13.53
CA PRO A 54 -2.67 15.98 13.32
C PRO A 54 -2.92 16.30 11.83
N ASP A 55 -1.88 16.25 11.00
CA ASP A 55 -2.00 16.49 9.55
C ASP A 55 -2.42 15.24 8.76
N ARG A 56 -2.60 14.11 9.45
CA ARG A 56 -3.03 12.87 8.80
C ARG A 56 -4.47 13.01 8.28
N VAL A 57 -4.66 12.72 7.01
CA VAL A 57 -6.00 12.65 6.39
C VAL A 57 -6.77 11.48 6.99
N ARG A 58 -7.90 11.74 7.64
CA ARG A 58 -8.75 10.75 8.34
C ARG A 58 -10.09 10.49 7.64
N ALA A 59 -10.44 11.33 6.66
CA ALA A 59 -11.66 11.23 5.87
C ALA A 59 -11.35 11.53 4.40
N PRO A 60 -12.21 11.10 3.45
CA PRO A 60 -12.04 11.45 2.05
C PRO A 60 -12.14 12.96 1.83
N LEU A 61 -11.26 13.49 1.00
CA LEU A 61 -11.23 14.91 0.65
C LEU A 61 -11.41 15.10 -0.86
N ILE A 62 -12.29 16.00 -1.25
CA ILE A 62 -12.43 16.47 -2.64
C ILE A 62 -11.88 17.90 -2.75
N ARG A 63 -11.09 18.14 -3.77
CA ARG A 63 -10.56 19.46 -4.06
C ARG A 63 -11.54 20.28 -4.92
N GLU A 64 -11.96 21.42 -4.38
CA GLU A 64 -12.79 22.41 -5.07
C GLU A 64 -12.00 23.72 -5.21
N GLY A 65 -11.46 23.96 -6.39
CA GLY A 65 -10.53 25.07 -6.63
C GLY A 65 -9.26 24.95 -5.81
N SER A 66 -9.05 25.85 -4.85
CA SER A 66 -7.90 25.84 -3.92
C SER A 66 -8.23 25.18 -2.56
N ARG A 67 -9.48 24.79 -2.32
CA ARG A 67 -9.94 24.29 -1.03
C ARG A 67 -10.13 22.78 -1.05
N TRP A 68 -9.78 22.11 0.05
CA TRP A 68 -10.09 20.73 0.30
C TRP A 68 -11.36 20.64 1.17
N CYS A 69 -12.33 19.86 0.73
CA CYS A 69 -13.60 19.65 1.40
C CYS A 69 -13.72 18.19 1.80
N GLU A 70 -14.05 17.95 3.05
CA GLU A 70 -14.36 16.60 3.54
C GLU A 70 -15.71 16.17 2.99
N VAL A 71 -15.77 14.90 2.54
CA VAL A 71 -16.96 14.29 1.93
C VAL A 71 -17.19 12.87 2.46
N SER A 72 -18.35 12.30 2.17
CA SER A 72 -18.61 10.90 2.47
C SER A 72 -17.76 9.97 1.58
N TRP A 73 -17.58 8.71 2.00
CA TRP A 73 -16.92 7.70 1.17
C TRP A 73 -17.68 7.45 -0.15
N ASP A 74 -19.01 7.47 -0.12
CA ASP A 74 -19.82 7.25 -1.31
C ASP A 74 -19.61 8.38 -2.33
N ASP A 75 -19.65 9.64 -1.89
CA ASP A 75 -19.37 10.79 -2.77
C ASP A 75 -17.96 10.73 -3.34
N ALA A 76 -16.97 10.32 -2.54
CA ALA A 76 -15.59 10.19 -3.00
C ALA A 76 -15.43 9.09 -4.06
N PHE A 77 -16.09 7.93 -3.86
CA PHE A 77 -16.07 6.84 -4.84
C PHE A 77 -16.78 7.22 -6.13
N ASP A 78 -17.95 7.84 -6.06
CA ASP A 78 -18.69 8.30 -7.23
C ASP A 78 -17.87 9.34 -8.03
N ARG A 79 -17.27 10.30 -7.34
CA ARG A 79 -16.41 11.30 -7.97
C ARG A 79 -15.19 10.67 -8.67
N ALA A 80 -14.55 9.70 -8.04
CA ALA A 80 -13.40 8.99 -8.61
C ALA A 80 -13.82 8.15 -9.83
N ALA A 81 -14.94 7.41 -9.72
CA ALA A 81 -15.47 6.59 -10.80
C ALA A 81 -15.85 7.44 -12.02
N ASP A 82 -16.57 8.54 -11.81
CA ASP A 82 -16.96 9.48 -12.87
C ASP A 82 -15.74 10.06 -13.59
N GLY A 83 -14.71 10.43 -12.82
CA GLY A 83 -13.44 10.92 -13.39
C GLY A 83 -12.78 9.90 -14.30
N LEU A 84 -12.65 8.65 -13.84
CA LEU A 84 -12.09 7.54 -14.61
C LEU A 84 -12.91 7.22 -15.87
N VAL A 85 -14.23 7.17 -15.74
CA VAL A 85 -15.15 6.91 -16.86
C VAL A 85 -15.05 8.03 -17.90
N ARG A 86 -15.02 9.28 -17.46
CA ARG A 86 -14.88 10.44 -18.35
C ARG A 86 -13.59 10.40 -19.13
N VAL A 87 -12.45 10.24 -18.49
CA VAL A 87 -11.13 10.16 -19.14
C VAL A 87 -11.10 9.02 -20.17
N ARG A 88 -11.66 7.87 -19.83
CA ARG A 88 -11.71 6.72 -20.74
C ARG A 88 -12.63 6.97 -21.96
N LYS A 89 -13.74 7.68 -21.78
CA LYS A 89 -14.63 8.04 -22.89
C LYS A 89 -13.99 9.05 -23.84
N GLU A 90 -13.30 10.05 -23.30
CA GLU A 90 -12.71 11.16 -24.08
C GLU A 90 -11.40 10.76 -24.76
N HIS A 91 -10.57 9.94 -24.10
CA HIS A 91 -9.18 9.69 -24.53
C HIS A 91 -8.86 8.20 -24.74
N GLY A 92 -9.84 7.34 -24.58
CA GLY A 92 -9.67 5.88 -24.68
C GLY A 92 -9.19 5.23 -23.38
N ARG A 93 -9.32 3.90 -23.35
CA ARG A 93 -9.04 3.11 -22.13
C ARG A 93 -7.59 3.18 -21.64
N ASP A 94 -6.65 3.36 -22.55
CA ASP A 94 -5.22 3.41 -22.24
C ASP A 94 -4.76 4.81 -21.78
N ALA A 95 -5.67 5.79 -21.68
CA ALA A 95 -5.41 7.07 -21.06
C ALA A 95 -5.37 7.02 -19.52
N VAL A 96 -5.81 5.90 -18.93
CA VAL A 96 -5.68 5.63 -17.50
C VAL A 96 -4.51 4.68 -17.28
N ALA A 97 -3.69 4.96 -16.28
CA ALA A 97 -2.59 4.09 -15.87
C ALA A 97 -2.70 3.73 -14.38
N MET A 98 -2.19 2.56 -14.01
CA MET A 98 -2.01 2.15 -12.61
C MET A 98 -0.53 1.98 -12.30
N TYR A 99 -0.13 2.49 -11.16
CA TYR A 99 1.19 2.23 -10.60
C TYR A 99 1.05 1.63 -9.22
N TYR A 100 1.63 0.45 -9.00
CA TYR A 100 1.63 -0.24 -7.72
C TYR A 100 2.92 0.07 -6.96
N GLY A 101 2.77 0.54 -5.74
CA GLY A 101 3.88 0.64 -4.80
C GLY A 101 4.07 -0.65 -4.01
N ASN A 102 5.20 -0.75 -3.32
CA ASN A 102 5.56 -1.89 -2.48
C ASN A 102 4.51 -2.23 -1.39
N PRO A 103 3.85 -1.26 -0.73
CA PRO A 103 2.84 -1.54 0.29
C PRO A 103 1.65 -2.38 -0.19
N VAL A 104 1.41 -2.51 -1.49
CA VAL A 104 0.37 -3.41 -2.04
C VAL A 104 0.59 -4.85 -1.60
N ALA A 105 1.85 -5.29 -1.51
CA ALA A 105 2.20 -6.65 -1.10
C ALA A 105 1.94 -6.96 0.38
N HIS A 106 1.72 -5.92 1.20
CA HIS A 106 1.51 -6.06 2.66
C HIS A 106 0.10 -5.67 3.10
N ASN A 107 -0.75 -5.28 2.16
CA ASN A 107 -2.12 -4.90 2.44
C ASN A 107 -3.07 -5.90 1.81
N LEU A 108 -3.77 -6.68 2.63
CA LEU A 108 -4.66 -7.74 2.17
C LEU A 108 -5.77 -7.21 1.23
N GLY A 109 -6.32 -6.05 1.53
CA GLY A 109 -7.33 -5.40 0.70
C GLY A 109 -6.79 -5.07 -0.69
N LEU A 110 -5.59 -4.50 -0.77
CA LEU A 110 -4.94 -4.20 -2.04
C LEU A 110 -4.54 -5.47 -2.80
N MET A 111 -3.98 -6.48 -2.13
CA MET A 111 -3.63 -7.76 -2.76
C MET A 111 -4.83 -8.42 -3.42
N THR A 112 -5.99 -8.41 -2.76
CA THR A 112 -7.19 -9.08 -3.27
C THR A 112 -7.93 -8.26 -4.33
N HIS A 113 -7.86 -6.93 -4.29
CA HIS A 113 -8.66 -6.04 -5.16
C HIS A 113 -7.85 -5.36 -6.27
N ALA A 114 -6.52 -5.28 -6.18
CA ALA A 114 -5.72 -4.58 -7.18
C ALA A 114 -5.85 -5.20 -8.58
N LEU A 115 -5.80 -6.53 -8.70
CA LEU A 115 -5.92 -7.20 -9.99
C LEU A 115 -7.37 -7.12 -10.56
N PRO A 116 -8.44 -7.38 -9.79
CA PRO A 116 -9.80 -7.10 -10.24
C PRO A 116 -10.01 -5.67 -10.70
N PHE A 117 -9.48 -4.69 -9.98
CA PHE A 117 -9.55 -3.27 -10.34
C PHE A 117 -8.82 -2.97 -11.66
N ALA A 118 -7.60 -3.48 -11.84
CA ALA A 118 -6.85 -3.35 -13.09
C ALA A 118 -7.63 -3.95 -14.28
N ARG A 119 -8.25 -5.11 -14.09
CA ARG A 119 -9.10 -5.75 -15.10
C ARG A 119 -10.34 -4.92 -15.43
N ALA A 120 -10.96 -4.28 -14.44
CA ALA A 120 -12.12 -3.39 -14.65
C ALA A 120 -11.73 -2.15 -15.45
N LEU A 121 -10.55 -1.59 -15.21
CA LEU A 121 -10.01 -0.46 -15.97
C LEU A 121 -9.72 -0.81 -17.43
N ARG A 122 -9.42 -2.08 -17.75
CA ARG A 122 -9.09 -2.57 -19.10
C ARG A 122 -7.97 -1.78 -19.78
N THR A 123 -7.09 -1.18 -19.01
CA THR A 123 -5.89 -0.50 -19.52
C THR A 123 -4.72 -1.48 -19.62
N LYS A 124 -3.84 -1.27 -20.59
CA LYS A 124 -2.55 -1.97 -20.67
C LYS A 124 -1.46 -1.30 -19.83
N ASN A 125 -1.73 -0.09 -19.33
CA ASN A 125 -0.77 0.73 -18.59
C ASN A 125 -0.80 0.39 -17.10
N VAL A 126 -0.17 -0.74 -16.75
CA VAL A 126 -0.04 -1.22 -15.37
C VAL A 126 1.44 -1.37 -15.06
N TYR A 127 1.91 -0.65 -14.07
CA TYR A 127 3.32 -0.51 -13.73
C TYR A 127 3.55 -0.75 -12.24
N SER A 128 4.78 -1.11 -11.90
CA SER A 128 5.25 -1.19 -10.52
C SER A 128 6.74 -0.89 -10.43
N ALA A 129 7.25 -0.63 -9.24
CA ALA A 129 8.68 -0.50 -9.00
C ALA A 129 9.45 -1.76 -9.41
N SER A 130 8.82 -2.94 -9.33
CA SER A 130 9.42 -4.23 -9.68
C SER A 130 9.98 -4.27 -11.10
N SER A 131 9.43 -3.52 -12.04
CA SER A 131 9.94 -3.48 -13.42
C SER A 131 11.31 -2.80 -13.55
N ALA A 132 11.66 -1.89 -12.64
CA ALA A 132 12.92 -1.17 -12.66
C ALA A 132 13.97 -1.77 -11.71
N ASP A 133 13.57 -2.29 -10.55
CA ASP A 133 14.47 -2.79 -9.52
C ASP A 133 14.57 -4.33 -9.47
N GLN A 134 13.47 -5.01 -9.29
CA GLN A 134 13.44 -6.44 -9.02
C GLN A 134 13.51 -7.30 -10.29
N LEU A 135 12.81 -6.91 -11.36
CA LEU A 135 12.75 -7.70 -12.59
C LEU A 135 14.12 -7.84 -13.29
N PRO A 136 14.94 -6.80 -13.41
CA PRO A 136 16.30 -6.94 -13.97
C PRO A 136 17.16 -7.92 -13.16
N GLN A 137 17.10 -7.88 -11.84
CA GLN A 137 17.81 -8.80 -10.96
C GLN A 137 17.32 -10.24 -11.13
N MET A 138 16.01 -10.45 -11.16
CA MET A 138 15.42 -11.77 -11.41
C MET A 138 15.83 -12.33 -12.77
N LEU A 139 15.82 -11.52 -13.83
CA LEU A 139 16.23 -11.93 -15.16
C LEU A 139 17.73 -12.30 -15.20
N ALA A 140 18.58 -11.54 -14.53
CA ALA A 140 19.99 -11.87 -14.39
C ALA A 140 20.18 -13.20 -13.66
N ALA A 141 19.52 -13.37 -12.52
CA ALA A 141 19.57 -14.61 -11.74
C ALA A 141 19.08 -15.82 -12.56
N LEU A 142 17.97 -15.71 -13.28
CA LEU A 142 17.43 -16.76 -14.13
C LEU A 142 18.37 -17.16 -15.31
N ARG A 143 19.22 -16.23 -15.74
CA ARG A 143 20.20 -16.50 -16.82
C ARG A 143 21.54 -17.00 -16.31
N MET A 144 21.92 -16.64 -15.09
CA MET A 144 23.20 -17.01 -14.49
C MET A 144 23.11 -18.28 -13.66
N LEU A 145 21.97 -18.53 -13.04
CA LEU A 145 21.70 -19.67 -12.18
C LEU A 145 20.71 -20.60 -12.87
N ASP A 146 20.86 -21.91 -12.65
CA ASP A 146 19.87 -22.86 -13.15
C ASP A 146 18.48 -22.52 -12.58
N ARG A 147 17.46 -22.69 -13.42
CA ARG A 147 16.06 -22.44 -13.10
C ARG A 147 15.59 -23.10 -11.79
N LYS A 148 16.25 -24.18 -11.41
CA LYS A 148 15.99 -24.94 -10.15
C LYS A 148 16.57 -24.28 -8.90
N SER A 149 17.44 -23.29 -9.06
CA SER A 149 18.15 -22.63 -7.95
C SER A 149 17.51 -21.29 -7.54
N VAL A 150 16.38 -20.93 -8.14
CA VAL A 150 15.70 -19.62 -7.95
C VAL A 150 14.32 -19.80 -7.30
N VAL A 151 14.05 -20.95 -6.70
CA VAL A 151 12.82 -21.24 -5.93
C VAL A 151 13.11 -21.24 -4.45
#